data_de2996cec15f771ae56c76bb97d01d25
#
_entry.id   de2996cec15f771ae56c76bb97d01d25
#
_cell.length_a   1.000
_cell.length_b   1.000
_cell.length_c   1.000
_cell.angle_alpha   90.00
_cell.angle_beta   90.00
_cell.angle_gamma   90.00
#
_symmetry.space_group_name_H-M   'P 1'
#
loop_
_entity.id
_entity.type
_entity.pdbx_description
1 polymer ?
#
loop_
_entity_poly.entity_id
_entity_poly.type
_entity_poly.pdbx_seq_one_letter_code
_entity_poly.pdbx_strand_id
1 'polypeptide(L)'
;LLEEITLLNQTGKYEEAMKKLDAHQFHPWEGGEGKVSGQYQLCRLELAKKALVAKDYDKAIQLLEECLVYPHHLGEGKLYGAQENDFYYFLGCAYAAKGMSDKAKECWEEATKGPQEPAAAMYYNDAKPDKIFYQGLALLKLGRVGEAHGRFYKLVNYGKNHLFENVVMDYFAVSLPDLQIWEGDLNLSNKIHCK
;
A
#
# COMPACT_ATOMS: atom_id res chain seq x y z
N LEU A 1 13.50 -15.21 8.96
CA LEU A 1 12.37 -15.52 8.09
C LEU A 1 11.75 -14.26 7.44
N LEU A 2 11.37 -13.23 8.24
CA LEU A 2 10.75 -12.02 7.68
C LEU A 2 11.70 -11.29 6.71
N GLU A 3 12.97 -11.12 7.08
CA GLU A 3 13.99 -10.54 6.20
C GLU A 3 14.14 -11.33 4.88
N GLU A 4 14.10 -12.65 4.95
CA GLU A 4 14.14 -13.51 3.79
C GLU A 4 12.91 -13.27 2.88
N ILE A 5 11.71 -13.18 3.47
CA ILE A 5 10.48 -12.87 2.76
C ILE A 5 10.55 -11.48 2.11
N THR A 6 11.08 -10.50 2.83
CA THR A 6 11.29 -9.15 2.30
C THR A 6 12.22 -9.17 1.07
N LEU A 7 13.35 -9.89 1.15
CA LEU A 7 14.28 -10.04 0.03
C LEU A 7 13.64 -10.78 -1.17
N LEU A 8 12.83 -11.81 -0.91
CA LEU A 8 12.09 -12.50 -1.97
C LEU A 8 11.13 -11.54 -2.69
N ASN A 9 10.39 -10.73 -1.95
CA ASN A 9 9.51 -9.72 -2.52
C ASN A 9 10.28 -8.66 -3.30
N GLN A 10 11.38 -8.13 -2.77
CA GLN A 10 12.22 -7.13 -3.44
C GLN A 10 12.86 -7.68 -4.73
N THR A 11 13.09 -8.99 -4.80
CA THR A 11 13.66 -9.65 -5.99
C THR A 11 12.61 -10.21 -6.95
N GLY A 12 11.31 -9.95 -6.70
CA GLY A 12 10.20 -10.36 -7.55
C GLY A 12 9.79 -11.82 -7.44
N LYS A 13 10.29 -12.53 -6.41
CA LYS A 13 9.97 -13.94 -6.13
C LYS A 13 8.72 -14.07 -5.25
N TYR A 14 7.63 -13.47 -5.73
CA TYR A 14 6.40 -13.30 -4.94
C TYR A 14 5.73 -14.62 -4.55
N GLU A 15 5.78 -15.65 -5.41
CA GLU A 15 5.22 -16.96 -5.12
C GLU A 15 5.98 -17.66 -3.97
N GLU A 16 7.31 -17.52 -3.92
CA GLU A 16 8.13 -18.06 -2.84
C GLU A 16 7.86 -17.32 -1.53
N ALA A 17 7.75 -15.97 -1.59
CA ALA A 17 7.40 -15.14 -0.45
C ALA A 17 6.03 -15.52 0.13
N MET A 18 5.00 -15.63 -0.75
CA MET A 18 3.65 -16.01 -0.39
C MET A 18 3.62 -17.38 0.32
N LYS A 19 4.30 -18.39 -0.28
CA LYS A 19 4.37 -19.74 0.30
C LYS A 19 4.99 -19.74 1.71
N LYS A 20 6.02 -18.93 1.94
CA LYS A 20 6.66 -18.82 3.26
C LYS A 20 5.76 -18.14 4.28
N LEU A 21 5.07 -17.08 3.88
CA LEU A 21 4.10 -16.37 4.72
C LEU A 21 2.96 -17.30 5.15
N ASP A 22 2.36 -18.02 4.20
CA ASP A 22 1.20 -18.87 4.44
C ASP A 22 1.55 -20.13 5.29
N ALA A 23 2.80 -20.56 5.25
CA ALA A 23 3.28 -21.73 5.99
C ALA A 23 3.74 -21.42 7.43
N HIS A 24 3.75 -20.16 7.85
CA HIS A 24 4.34 -19.77 9.13
C HIS A 24 3.34 -19.03 10.04
N GLN A 25 3.44 -19.28 11.37
CA GLN A 25 2.71 -18.55 12.39
C GLN A 25 3.63 -17.45 12.93
N PHE A 26 3.25 -16.20 12.65
CA PHE A 26 3.94 -15.03 13.20
C PHE A 26 3.37 -14.63 14.55
N HIS A 27 4.17 -13.92 15.33
CA HIS A 27 3.77 -13.35 16.61
C HIS A 27 4.00 -11.84 16.59
N PRO A 28 3.13 -11.05 17.21
CA PRO A 28 3.32 -9.61 17.28
C PRO A 28 4.55 -9.25 18.10
N TRP A 29 5.23 -8.18 17.74
CA TRP A 29 6.31 -7.59 18.53
C TRP A 29 6.26 -6.06 18.42
N GLU A 30 6.76 -5.37 19.43
CA GLU A 30 6.82 -3.92 19.46
C GLU A 30 7.71 -3.39 18.30
N GLY A 31 7.19 -2.44 17.53
CA GLY A 31 7.85 -1.91 16.32
C GLY A 31 7.77 -2.83 15.09
N GLY A 32 6.94 -3.87 15.15
CA GLY A 32 6.67 -4.78 14.04
C GLY A 32 5.37 -4.53 13.30
N GLU A 33 4.61 -3.51 13.72
CA GLU A 33 3.29 -3.19 13.18
C GLU A 33 3.35 -2.97 11.66
N GLY A 34 2.51 -3.69 10.95
CA GLY A 34 2.41 -3.62 9.49
C GLY A 34 3.54 -4.30 8.71
N LYS A 35 4.60 -4.80 9.38
CA LYS A 35 5.75 -5.39 8.68
C LYS A 35 5.42 -6.75 8.06
N VAL A 36 4.71 -7.62 8.77
CA VAL A 36 4.32 -8.93 8.26
C VAL A 36 3.15 -8.79 7.28
N SER A 37 2.10 -8.08 7.67
CA SER A 37 0.93 -7.85 6.81
C SER A 37 1.31 -7.10 5.53
N GLY A 38 2.24 -6.16 5.60
CA GLY A 38 2.76 -5.46 4.42
C GLY A 38 3.43 -6.40 3.41
N GLN A 39 4.24 -7.35 3.88
CA GLN A 39 4.86 -8.36 2.99
C GLN A 39 3.81 -9.33 2.41
N TYR A 40 2.82 -9.71 3.22
CA TYR A 40 1.69 -10.54 2.79
C TYR A 40 0.88 -9.88 1.68
N GLN A 41 0.56 -8.60 1.84
CA GLN A 41 -0.19 -7.82 0.86
C GLN A 41 0.64 -7.55 -0.41
N LEU A 42 1.93 -7.22 -0.25
CA LEU A 42 2.81 -6.92 -1.38
C LEU A 42 2.92 -8.10 -2.37
N CYS A 43 3.22 -9.30 -1.90
CA CYS A 43 3.35 -10.44 -2.81
C CYS A 43 2.03 -10.76 -3.53
N ARG A 44 0.90 -10.67 -2.84
CA ARG A 44 -0.43 -10.92 -3.43
C ARG A 44 -0.82 -9.86 -4.44
N LEU A 45 -0.58 -8.59 -4.13
CA LEU A 45 -0.82 -7.48 -5.05
C LEU A 45 -0.01 -7.64 -6.34
N GLU A 46 1.28 -7.94 -6.23
CA GLU A 46 2.14 -8.08 -7.41
C GLU A 46 1.76 -9.32 -8.25
N LEU A 47 1.37 -10.43 -7.60
CA LEU A 47 0.81 -11.59 -8.30
C LEU A 47 -0.54 -11.29 -8.96
N ALA A 48 -1.39 -10.50 -8.30
CA ALA A 48 -2.66 -10.07 -8.89
C ALA A 48 -2.43 -9.18 -10.12
N LYS A 49 -1.46 -8.26 -10.09
CA LYS A 49 -1.08 -7.46 -11.27
C LYS A 49 -0.60 -8.34 -12.42
N LYS A 50 0.22 -9.36 -12.14
CA LYS A 50 0.63 -10.36 -13.16
C LYS A 50 -0.57 -11.10 -13.74
N ALA A 51 -1.51 -11.53 -12.90
CA ALA A 51 -2.73 -12.20 -13.31
C ALA A 51 -3.63 -11.30 -14.19
N LEU A 52 -3.75 -10.00 -13.85
CA LEU A 52 -4.47 -9.01 -14.67
C LEU A 52 -3.85 -8.88 -16.06
N VAL A 53 -2.52 -8.79 -16.16
CA VAL A 53 -1.81 -8.74 -17.45
C VAL A 53 -2.03 -10.03 -18.26
N ALA A 54 -2.03 -11.18 -17.58
CA ALA A 54 -2.32 -12.49 -18.20
C ALA A 54 -3.80 -12.70 -18.51
N LYS A 55 -4.69 -11.75 -18.16
CA LYS A 55 -6.15 -11.83 -18.29
C LYS A 55 -6.79 -12.96 -17.46
N ASP A 56 -6.10 -13.45 -16.44
CA ASP A 56 -6.64 -14.35 -15.43
C ASP A 56 -7.32 -13.53 -14.32
N TYR A 57 -8.50 -13.02 -14.66
CA TYR A 57 -9.21 -12.08 -13.79
C TYR A 57 -9.74 -12.76 -12.52
N ASP A 58 -10.07 -14.04 -12.56
CA ASP A 58 -10.52 -14.78 -11.38
C ASP A 58 -9.40 -14.90 -10.35
N LYS A 59 -8.21 -15.25 -10.81
CA LYS A 59 -7.03 -15.30 -9.95
C LYS A 59 -6.65 -13.92 -9.40
N ALA A 60 -6.75 -12.88 -10.23
CA ALA A 60 -6.50 -11.51 -9.79
C ALA A 60 -7.47 -11.07 -8.66
N ILE A 61 -8.77 -11.35 -8.84
CA ILE A 61 -9.81 -11.03 -7.85
C ILE A 61 -9.51 -11.77 -6.54
N GLN A 62 -9.26 -13.09 -6.61
CA GLN A 62 -8.95 -13.89 -5.42
C GLN A 62 -7.79 -13.29 -4.62
N LEU A 63 -6.65 -13.01 -5.27
CA LEU A 63 -5.46 -12.47 -4.62
C LEU A 63 -5.70 -11.08 -4.01
N LEU A 64 -6.49 -10.23 -4.67
CA LEU A 64 -6.83 -8.90 -4.18
C LEU A 64 -7.80 -8.95 -3.01
N GLU A 65 -8.76 -9.87 -3.02
CA GLU A 65 -9.66 -10.10 -1.88
C GLU A 65 -8.87 -10.64 -0.66
N GLU A 66 -7.87 -11.51 -0.89
CA GLU A 66 -6.95 -11.94 0.17
C GLU A 66 -6.17 -10.77 0.79
N CYS A 67 -5.80 -9.73 0.01
CA CYS A 67 -5.14 -8.52 0.54
C CYS A 67 -6.02 -7.74 1.55
N LEU A 68 -7.33 -7.86 1.45
CA LEU A 68 -8.28 -7.15 2.34
C LEU A 68 -8.51 -7.88 3.66
N VAL A 69 -8.01 -9.11 3.80
CA VAL A 69 -8.16 -9.96 4.98
C VAL A 69 -6.81 -10.11 5.69
N TYR A 70 -6.81 -10.03 7.02
CA TYR A 70 -5.63 -10.29 7.84
C TYR A 70 -5.79 -11.66 8.53
N PRO A 71 -5.25 -12.74 7.94
CA PRO A 71 -5.33 -14.07 8.53
C PRO A 71 -4.62 -14.11 9.88
N HIS A 72 -5.17 -14.89 10.82
CA HIS A 72 -4.66 -14.96 12.20
C HIS A 72 -3.17 -15.35 12.28
N HIS A 73 -2.67 -16.14 11.32
CA HIS A 73 -1.27 -16.57 11.31
C HIS A 73 -0.27 -15.43 11.07
N LEU A 74 -0.71 -14.24 10.61
CA LEU A 74 0.16 -13.07 10.47
C LEU A 74 0.56 -12.45 11.82
N GLY A 75 -0.13 -12.81 12.92
CA GLY A 75 0.14 -12.30 14.25
C GLY A 75 -0.31 -10.86 14.51
N GLU A 76 -0.96 -10.24 13.54
CA GLU A 76 -1.48 -8.87 13.65
C GLU A 76 -2.87 -8.75 13.04
N GLY A 77 -3.68 -7.84 13.59
CA GLY A 77 -5.02 -7.54 13.12
C GLY A 77 -5.07 -6.33 12.20
N LYS A 78 -6.14 -6.23 11.43
CA LYS A 78 -6.41 -5.06 10.58
C LYS A 78 -6.76 -3.86 11.45
N LEU A 79 -6.01 -2.79 11.29
CA LEU A 79 -6.27 -1.54 11.99
C LEU A 79 -7.46 -0.79 11.39
N TYR A 80 -8.16 -0.04 12.25
CA TYR A 80 -9.15 0.90 11.78
C TYR A 80 -8.47 1.97 10.92
N GLY A 81 -8.99 2.20 9.71
CA GLY A 81 -8.40 3.15 8.78
C GLY A 81 -7.24 2.60 7.94
N ALA A 82 -7.06 1.28 7.89
CA ALA A 82 -6.10 0.66 6.96
C ALA A 82 -6.31 1.17 5.53
N GLN A 83 -5.21 1.58 4.89
CA GLN A 83 -5.24 2.22 3.58
C GLN A 83 -5.12 1.13 2.49
N GLU A 84 -6.24 0.85 1.80
CA GLU A 84 -6.39 -0.25 0.84
C GLU A 84 -6.78 0.24 -0.56
N ASN A 85 -6.47 1.50 -0.87
CA ASN A 85 -6.88 2.18 -2.10
C ASN A 85 -6.40 1.46 -3.37
N ASP A 86 -5.19 0.93 -3.36
CA ASP A 86 -4.59 0.16 -4.45
C ASP A 86 -5.32 -1.16 -4.67
N PHE A 87 -5.64 -1.91 -3.61
CA PHE A 87 -6.34 -3.19 -3.73
C PHE A 87 -7.73 -2.98 -4.34
N TYR A 88 -8.49 -2.02 -3.82
CA TYR A 88 -9.81 -1.68 -4.39
C TYR A 88 -9.72 -1.13 -5.81
N TYR A 89 -8.68 -0.35 -6.14
CA TYR A 89 -8.47 0.11 -7.51
C TYR A 89 -8.29 -1.07 -8.48
N PHE A 90 -7.41 -2.00 -8.15
CA PHE A 90 -7.17 -3.17 -9.02
C PHE A 90 -8.33 -4.15 -9.03
N LEU A 91 -9.06 -4.33 -7.92
CA LEU A 91 -10.32 -5.09 -7.90
C LEU A 91 -11.33 -4.51 -8.88
N GLY A 92 -11.52 -3.19 -8.86
CA GLY A 92 -12.38 -2.50 -9.83
C GLY A 92 -11.93 -2.75 -11.28
N CYS A 93 -10.62 -2.73 -11.55
CA CYS A 93 -10.09 -3.04 -12.86
C CYS A 93 -10.36 -4.50 -13.28
N ALA A 94 -10.22 -5.46 -12.36
CA ALA A 94 -10.50 -6.87 -12.62
C ALA A 94 -11.98 -7.12 -12.89
N TYR A 95 -12.87 -6.55 -12.08
CA TYR A 95 -14.32 -6.66 -12.27
C TYR A 95 -14.77 -5.99 -13.58
N ALA A 96 -14.23 -4.82 -13.92
CA ALA A 96 -14.53 -4.17 -15.20
C ALA A 96 -14.11 -5.03 -16.40
N ALA A 97 -12.94 -5.66 -16.33
CA ALA A 97 -12.46 -6.55 -17.38
C ALA A 97 -13.32 -7.81 -17.56
N LYS A 98 -14.02 -8.24 -16.50
CA LYS A 98 -15.05 -9.31 -16.54
C LYS A 98 -16.42 -8.83 -16.96
N GLY A 99 -16.61 -7.55 -17.28
CA GLY A 99 -17.91 -6.96 -17.62
C GLY A 99 -18.83 -6.71 -16.42
N MET A 100 -18.33 -6.78 -15.19
CA MET A 100 -19.09 -6.59 -13.95
C MET A 100 -19.04 -5.11 -13.50
N SER A 101 -19.66 -4.25 -14.31
CA SER A 101 -19.52 -2.78 -14.19
C SER A 101 -19.95 -2.21 -12.85
N ASP A 102 -21.02 -2.76 -12.23
CA ASP A 102 -21.50 -2.26 -10.94
C ASP A 102 -20.49 -2.55 -9.82
N LYS A 103 -19.97 -3.78 -9.75
CA LYS A 103 -18.91 -4.14 -8.80
C LYS A 103 -17.63 -3.34 -9.03
N ALA A 104 -17.26 -3.11 -10.28
CA ALA A 104 -16.11 -2.27 -10.61
C ALA A 104 -16.27 -0.86 -10.05
N LYS A 105 -17.45 -0.27 -10.24
CA LYS A 105 -17.77 1.08 -9.73
C LYS A 105 -17.73 1.12 -8.21
N GLU A 106 -18.33 0.15 -7.52
CA GLU A 106 -18.29 0.04 -6.05
C GLU A 106 -16.83 -0.01 -5.55
N CYS A 107 -15.99 -0.84 -6.15
CA CYS A 107 -14.58 -0.92 -5.78
C CYS A 107 -13.84 0.40 -6.00
N TRP A 108 -14.07 1.09 -7.13
CA TRP A 108 -13.43 2.38 -7.36
C TRP A 108 -13.92 3.47 -6.41
N GLU A 109 -15.21 3.46 -6.00
CA GLU A 109 -15.69 4.38 -4.95
C GLU A 109 -15.00 4.08 -3.60
N GLU A 110 -14.82 2.81 -3.22
CA GLU A 110 -14.03 2.46 -2.03
C GLU A 110 -12.57 2.94 -2.16
N ALA A 111 -11.96 2.77 -3.32
CA ALA A 111 -10.59 3.21 -3.59
C ALA A 111 -10.40 4.75 -3.46
N THR A 112 -11.47 5.56 -3.47
CA THR A 112 -11.35 7.03 -3.30
C THR A 112 -11.30 7.49 -1.85
N LYS A 113 -11.61 6.62 -0.88
CA LYS A 113 -11.76 6.97 0.54
C LYS A 113 -10.42 7.10 1.25
N GLY A 114 -10.45 7.70 2.43
CA GLY A 114 -9.28 7.82 3.31
C GLY A 114 -8.57 9.17 3.24
N PRO A 115 -7.38 9.29 3.88
CA PRO A 115 -6.58 10.51 3.90
C PRO A 115 -6.21 10.97 2.49
N GLN A 116 -6.23 12.28 2.27
CA GLN A 116 -6.05 12.90 0.96
C GLN A 116 -4.86 13.86 0.90
N GLU A 117 -4.26 14.14 2.06
CA GLU A 117 -3.10 15.00 2.18
C GLU A 117 -1.86 14.13 2.33
N PRO A 118 -0.84 14.32 1.50
CA PRO A 118 0.44 13.65 1.67
C PRO A 118 1.05 13.97 3.03
N ALA A 119 1.75 13.02 3.61
CA ALA A 119 2.46 13.14 4.87
C ALA A 119 3.91 12.70 4.69
N ALA A 120 4.73 12.88 5.72
CA ALA A 120 6.14 12.49 5.69
C ALA A 120 6.36 10.97 5.57
N ALA A 121 5.31 10.17 5.79
CA ALA A 121 5.32 8.70 5.79
C ALA A 121 6.41 8.10 6.71
N MET A 122 6.69 8.80 7.80
CA MET A 122 7.67 8.37 8.82
C MET A 122 7.07 7.35 9.79
N TYR A 123 5.76 7.35 9.94
CA TYR A 123 5.03 6.47 10.84
C TYR A 123 4.15 5.52 10.06
N TYR A 124 3.91 4.32 10.59
CA TYR A 124 3.16 3.27 9.89
C TYR A 124 1.72 3.65 9.54
N ASN A 125 1.12 4.58 10.30
CA ASN A 125 -0.25 5.07 10.10
C ASN A 125 -0.34 6.36 9.26
N ASP A 126 0.79 6.91 8.81
CA ASP A 126 0.82 8.08 7.94
C ASP A 126 0.17 7.77 6.58
N ALA A 127 -0.41 8.80 5.97
CA ALA A 127 -0.94 8.71 4.62
C ALA A 127 0.19 8.46 3.61
N LYS A 128 0.19 7.28 3.02
CA LYS A 128 1.20 6.89 2.02
C LYS A 128 0.87 7.50 0.66
N PRO A 129 1.85 8.04 -0.06
CA PRO A 129 1.61 8.75 -1.33
C PRO A 129 1.04 7.85 -2.42
N ASP A 130 1.42 6.56 -2.45
CA ASP A 130 0.86 5.59 -3.39
C ASP A 130 -0.65 5.42 -3.18
N LYS A 131 -1.16 5.44 -1.95
CA LYS A 131 -2.60 5.33 -1.67
C LYS A 131 -3.37 6.54 -2.23
N ILE A 132 -2.84 7.76 -2.05
CA ILE A 132 -3.42 8.98 -2.64
C ILE A 132 -3.36 8.93 -4.17
N PHE A 133 -2.28 8.39 -4.74
CA PHE A 133 -2.17 8.18 -6.19
C PHE A 133 -3.27 7.25 -6.70
N TYR A 134 -3.52 6.12 -6.04
CA TYR A 134 -4.60 5.20 -6.41
C TYR A 134 -6.00 5.80 -6.21
N GLN A 135 -6.21 6.70 -5.22
CA GLN A 135 -7.43 7.50 -5.15
C GLN A 135 -7.63 8.32 -6.44
N GLY A 136 -6.59 8.97 -6.92
CA GLY A 136 -6.63 9.73 -8.17
C GLY A 136 -6.96 8.86 -9.39
N LEU A 137 -6.35 7.69 -9.49
CA LEU A 137 -6.64 6.74 -10.58
C LEU A 137 -8.09 6.22 -10.53
N ALA A 138 -8.60 5.92 -9.33
CA ALA A 138 -10.00 5.50 -9.15
C ALA A 138 -10.98 6.61 -9.54
N LEU A 139 -10.70 7.85 -9.16
CA LEU A 139 -11.47 9.02 -9.57
C LEU A 139 -11.52 9.18 -11.10
N LEU A 140 -10.42 8.92 -11.80
CA LEU A 140 -10.41 8.90 -13.28
C LEU A 140 -11.33 7.82 -13.84
N LYS A 141 -11.34 6.61 -13.25
CA LYS A 141 -12.24 5.52 -13.64
C LYS A 141 -13.71 5.87 -13.45
N LEU A 142 -14.01 6.68 -12.44
CA LEU A 142 -15.36 7.19 -12.15
C LEU A 142 -15.74 8.43 -12.97
N GLY A 143 -14.87 8.95 -13.84
CA GLY A 143 -15.10 10.18 -14.61
C GLY A 143 -14.96 11.47 -13.81
N ARG A 144 -14.48 11.42 -12.55
CA ARG A 144 -14.29 12.56 -11.64
C ARG A 144 -12.93 13.23 -11.86
N VAL A 145 -12.68 13.69 -13.08
CA VAL A 145 -11.36 14.14 -13.56
C VAL A 145 -10.79 15.31 -12.74
N GLY A 146 -11.62 16.30 -12.37
CA GLY A 146 -11.17 17.45 -11.59
C GLY A 146 -10.66 17.06 -10.20
N GLU A 147 -11.33 16.11 -9.54
CA GLU A 147 -10.91 15.60 -8.24
C GLU A 147 -9.63 14.76 -8.35
N ALA A 148 -9.51 13.96 -9.41
CA ALA A 148 -8.29 13.19 -9.69
C ALA A 148 -7.07 14.10 -9.86
N HIS A 149 -7.20 15.16 -10.65
CA HIS A 149 -6.15 16.17 -10.81
C HIS A 149 -5.80 16.83 -9.47
N GLY A 150 -6.79 17.09 -8.61
CA GLY A 150 -6.55 17.59 -7.25
C GLY A 150 -5.66 16.66 -6.43
N ARG A 151 -5.86 15.33 -6.50
CA ARG A 151 -4.99 14.34 -5.82
C ARG A 151 -3.56 14.39 -6.34
N PHE A 152 -3.39 14.32 -7.66
CA PHE A 152 -2.06 14.34 -8.28
C PHE A 152 -1.32 15.65 -8.02
N TYR A 153 -2.03 16.78 -8.06
CA TYR A 153 -1.45 18.08 -7.77
C TYR A 153 -0.93 18.20 -6.33
N LYS A 154 -1.66 17.65 -5.35
CA LYS A 154 -1.22 17.60 -3.96
C LYS A 154 0.08 16.80 -3.81
N LEU A 155 0.19 15.62 -4.45
CA LEU A 155 1.41 14.82 -4.43
C LEU A 155 2.60 15.58 -5.02
N VAL A 156 2.42 16.19 -6.20
CA VAL A 156 3.48 16.97 -6.87
C VAL A 156 3.91 18.17 -6.03
N ASN A 157 2.95 18.88 -5.45
CA ASN A 157 3.27 20.04 -4.61
C ASN A 157 3.98 19.64 -3.32
N TYR A 158 3.51 18.58 -2.68
CA TYR A 158 4.18 18.06 -1.48
C TYR A 158 5.64 17.74 -1.80
N GLY A 159 5.90 16.93 -2.83
CA GLY A 159 7.26 16.57 -3.19
C GLY A 159 8.14 17.78 -3.51
N LYS A 160 7.62 18.76 -4.27
CA LYS A 160 8.36 20.00 -4.57
C LYS A 160 8.70 20.83 -3.34
N ASN A 161 7.76 20.95 -2.42
CA ASN A 161 7.92 21.82 -1.26
C ASN A 161 8.83 21.21 -0.19
N HIS A 162 8.81 19.88 -0.05
CA HIS A 162 9.51 19.17 1.03
C HIS A 162 10.82 18.49 0.61
N LEU A 163 11.18 18.49 -0.70
CA LEU A 163 12.35 17.79 -1.24
C LEU A 163 13.68 18.15 -0.56
N PHE A 164 13.81 19.38 -0.10
CA PHE A 164 15.04 19.90 0.51
C PHE A 164 14.86 20.26 1.99
N GLU A 165 13.79 19.82 2.61
CA GLU A 165 13.60 20.03 4.05
C GLU A 165 14.62 19.23 4.85
N ASN A 166 15.05 19.84 5.96
CA ASN A 166 15.86 19.15 6.96
C ASN A 166 14.94 18.39 7.91
N VAL A 167 14.93 17.07 7.81
CA VAL A 167 14.05 16.21 8.60
C VAL A 167 14.63 16.02 9.99
N VAL A 168 13.83 16.35 11.00
CA VAL A 168 14.14 16.15 12.43
C VAL A 168 13.12 15.16 12.99
N MET A 169 13.59 14.10 13.63
CA MET A 169 12.73 13.11 14.24
C MET A 169 12.25 13.58 15.62
N ASP A 170 10.96 13.46 15.88
CA ASP A 170 10.40 13.63 17.21
C ASP A 170 10.41 12.28 17.94
N TYR A 171 11.33 12.15 18.90
CA TYR A 171 11.47 10.95 19.72
C TYR A 171 10.30 10.71 20.69
N PHE A 172 9.48 11.71 20.92
CA PHE A 172 8.35 11.64 21.83
C PHE A 172 7.01 11.45 21.08
N ALA A 173 7.08 11.23 19.77
CA ALA A 173 5.89 10.90 19.00
C ALA A 173 5.22 9.62 19.51
N VAL A 174 3.89 9.57 19.40
CA VAL A 174 3.07 8.47 19.93
C VAL A 174 3.36 7.13 19.21
N SER A 175 3.81 7.19 17.97
CA SER A 175 4.18 6.02 17.15
C SER A 175 5.68 5.94 16.95
N LEU A 176 6.23 4.73 16.95
CA LEU A 176 7.63 4.54 16.56
C LEU A 176 7.79 4.85 15.07
N PRO A 177 8.83 5.59 14.69
CA PRO A 177 9.09 5.84 13.27
C PRO A 177 9.53 4.56 12.56
N ASP A 178 9.15 4.41 11.30
CA ASP A 178 9.59 3.28 10.45
C ASP A 178 11.11 3.26 10.26
N LEU A 179 11.77 4.41 10.42
CA LEU A 179 13.21 4.55 10.35
C LEU A 179 13.80 4.69 11.76
N GLN A 180 14.74 3.81 12.06
CA GLN A 180 15.56 3.96 13.24
C GLN A 180 16.71 4.90 12.93
N ILE A 181 16.96 5.90 13.78
CA ILE A 181 17.91 7.00 13.51
C ILE A 181 19.36 6.54 13.29
N TRP A 182 19.74 5.41 13.82
CA TRP A 182 21.08 4.85 13.64
C TRP A 182 21.23 4.03 12.34
N GLU A 183 20.15 3.78 11.62
CA GLU A 183 20.13 2.95 10.42
C GLU A 183 20.00 3.73 9.11
N GLY A 184 19.68 5.02 9.18
CA GLY A 184 19.38 5.77 7.96
C GLY A 184 19.70 7.27 8.00
N ASP A 185 19.95 7.82 6.82
CA ASP A 185 19.97 9.25 6.59
C ASP A 185 18.53 9.73 6.33
N LEU A 186 17.92 10.39 7.32
CA LEU A 186 16.55 10.90 7.25
C LEU A 186 16.35 11.88 6.10
N ASN A 187 17.35 12.69 5.79
CA ASN A 187 17.27 13.65 4.68
C ASN A 187 17.31 12.93 3.32
N LEU A 188 18.08 11.85 3.20
CA LEU A 188 18.07 11.01 2.01
C LEU A 188 16.73 10.31 1.84
N SER A 189 16.19 9.75 2.92
CA SER A 189 14.88 9.10 2.92
C SER A 189 13.77 10.07 2.54
N ASN A 190 13.78 11.29 3.09
CA ASN A 190 12.85 12.35 2.69
C ASN A 190 12.98 12.69 1.20
N LYS A 191 14.20 12.81 0.67
CA LYS A 191 14.41 13.06 -0.77
C LYS A 191 13.87 11.94 -1.66
N ILE A 192 13.99 10.70 -1.23
CA ILE A 192 13.43 9.54 -1.94
C ILE A 192 11.90 9.58 -1.89
N HIS A 193 11.34 9.87 -0.70
CA HIS A 193 9.91 9.99 -0.49
C HIS A 193 9.27 11.12 -1.32
N CYS A 194 9.94 12.26 -1.47
CA CYS A 194 9.45 13.42 -2.21
C CYS A 194 9.60 13.30 -3.75
N LYS A 195 10.34 12.34 -4.26
CA LYS A 195 10.52 12.08 -5.71
C LYS A 195 9.49 11.13 -6.27
#